data_e51c724a7795e730f7bcc4558c2a47b2
#
_entry.id   e51c724a7795e730f7bcc4558c2a47b2
#
_cell.length_a   1.000
_cell.length_b   1.000
_cell.length_c   1.000
_cell.angle_alpha   90.00
_cell.angle_beta   90.00
_cell.angle_gamma   90.00
#
_symmetry.space_group_name_H-M   'P 1'
#
loop_
_entity.id
_entity.type
_entity.pdbx_description
1 polymer ?
#
loop_
_entity_poly.entity_id
_entity_poly.type
_entity_poly.pdbx_seq_one_letter_code
_entity_poly.pdbx_strand_id
1 'polypeptide(L)'
;MNKRGLNFESIMWIFTRLTALAMYAFVIAGFIGALIMSQKMHSNLADILLWAFFPNANANPLVGTIWITGLAKLMVIAFVLVVSGHGVHGVLEIIDDFFATPFARRWFRNGIITYALVVNVIAIYVIWTS
;
A
#
# COMPACT_ATOMS: atom_id res chain seq x y z
N MET A 1 -12.46 26.87 -28.86
CA MET A 1 -11.68 26.65 -27.63
C MET A 1 -11.98 25.25 -27.14
N ASN A 2 -11.06 24.32 -27.33
CA ASN A 2 -11.21 22.94 -26.93
C ASN A 2 -11.02 22.90 -25.42
N LYS A 3 -12.09 22.66 -24.63
CA LYS A 3 -12.01 22.44 -23.18
C LYS A 3 -11.25 21.14 -22.98
N ARG A 4 -9.95 21.23 -22.76
CA ARG A 4 -9.14 20.09 -22.28
C ARG A 4 -9.62 19.76 -20.87
N GLY A 5 -10.70 18.98 -20.77
CA GLY A 5 -11.06 18.33 -19.54
C GLY A 5 -9.94 17.39 -19.13
N LEU A 6 -9.85 17.09 -17.83
CA LEU A 6 -8.96 16.05 -17.30
C LEU A 6 -9.31 14.74 -18.00
N ASN A 7 -8.50 14.31 -18.94
CA ASN A 7 -8.65 13.02 -19.60
C ASN A 7 -8.22 11.92 -18.64
N PHE A 8 -8.77 10.71 -18.81
CA PHE A 8 -8.41 9.55 -18.00
C PHE A 8 -6.89 9.33 -17.91
N GLU A 9 -6.16 9.53 -19.02
CA GLU A 9 -4.70 9.45 -19.07
C GLU A 9 -4.02 10.48 -18.15
N SER A 10 -4.51 11.73 -18.13
CA SER A 10 -3.97 12.77 -17.25
C SER A 10 -4.20 12.45 -15.78
N ILE A 11 -5.35 11.86 -15.44
CA ILE A 11 -5.68 11.43 -14.09
C ILE A 11 -4.75 10.28 -13.68
N MET A 12 -4.55 9.28 -14.52
CA MET A 12 -3.66 8.16 -14.27
C MET A 12 -2.20 8.61 -14.13
N TRP A 13 -1.76 9.56 -14.95
CA TRP A 13 -0.43 10.13 -14.85
C TRP A 13 -0.19 10.85 -13.50
N ILE A 14 -1.16 11.65 -13.05
CA ILE A 14 -1.11 12.31 -11.73
C ILE A 14 -1.14 11.26 -10.63
N PHE A 15 -2.02 10.27 -10.73
CA PHE A 15 -2.16 9.19 -9.76
C PHE A 15 -0.82 8.45 -9.56
N THR A 16 -0.16 8.05 -10.65
CA THR A 16 1.12 7.32 -10.58
C THR A 16 2.20 8.13 -9.87
N ARG A 17 2.30 9.42 -10.16
CA ARG A 17 3.30 10.29 -9.53
C ARG A 17 2.98 10.58 -8.07
N LEU A 18 1.71 10.83 -7.77
CA LEU A 18 1.26 11.10 -6.40
C LEU A 18 1.42 9.87 -5.50
N THR A 19 1.07 8.68 -6.00
CA THR A 19 1.24 7.43 -5.24
C THR A 19 2.72 7.09 -5.06
N ALA A 20 3.59 7.31 -6.04
CA ALA A 20 5.03 7.16 -5.87
C ALA A 20 5.56 8.09 -4.77
N LEU A 21 5.17 9.36 -4.78
CA LEU A 21 5.56 10.33 -3.74
C LEU A 21 5.03 9.91 -2.36
N ALA A 22 3.79 9.43 -2.29
CA ALA A 22 3.20 8.92 -1.05
C ALA A 22 3.97 7.70 -0.51
N MET A 23 4.41 6.80 -1.38
CA MET A 23 5.24 5.64 -0.98
C MET A 23 6.57 6.09 -0.36
N TYR A 24 7.25 7.07 -0.95
CA TYR A 24 8.45 7.65 -0.36
C TYR A 24 8.19 8.24 1.02
N ALA A 25 7.11 9.01 1.16
CA ALA A 25 6.72 9.60 2.44
C ALA A 25 6.46 8.52 3.51
N PHE A 26 5.75 7.44 3.17
CA PHE A 26 5.50 6.31 4.08
C PHE A 26 6.79 5.60 4.48
N VAL A 27 7.70 5.35 3.54
CA VAL A 27 8.99 4.68 3.82
C VAL A 27 9.85 5.54 4.75
N ILE A 28 9.95 6.84 4.47
CA ILE A 28 10.73 7.77 5.30
C ILE A 28 10.11 7.87 6.71
N ALA A 29 8.79 8.05 6.81
CA ALA A 29 8.10 8.13 8.09
C ALA A 29 8.23 6.81 8.88
N GLY A 30 8.11 5.66 8.22
CA GLY A 30 8.32 4.35 8.83
C GLY A 30 9.75 4.16 9.34
N PHE A 31 10.74 4.56 8.55
CA PHE A 31 12.15 4.48 8.95
C PHE A 31 12.46 5.37 10.16
N ILE A 32 12.01 6.63 10.14
CA ILE A 32 12.18 7.55 11.28
C ILE A 32 11.45 7.01 12.51
N GLY A 33 10.22 6.51 12.35
CA GLY A 33 9.46 5.88 13.43
C GLY A 33 10.20 4.68 14.03
N ALA A 34 10.74 3.81 13.16
CA ALA A 34 11.53 2.64 13.58
C ALA A 34 12.78 3.03 14.37
N LEU A 35 13.51 4.07 13.94
CA LEU A 35 14.68 4.57 14.66
C LEU A 35 14.31 5.11 16.05
N ILE A 36 13.23 5.89 16.15
CA ILE A 36 12.76 6.43 17.43
C ILE A 36 12.35 5.31 18.38
N MET A 37 11.61 4.33 17.87
CA MET A 37 11.18 3.17 18.66
C MET A 37 12.36 2.31 19.12
N SER A 38 13.31 2.04 18.24
CA SER A 38 14.53 1.30 18.57
C SER A 38 15.31 1.94 19.71
N GLN A 39 15.48 3.26 19.67
CA GLN A 39 16.23 4.00 20.70
C GLN A 39 15.48 4.08 22.04
N LYS A 40 14.16 4.36 22.01
CA LYS A 40 13.38 4.57 23.23
C LYS A 40 12.96 3.30 23.94
N MET A 41 12.78 2.21 23.18
CA MET A 41 12.13 1.00 23.67
C MET A 41 13.03 -0.24 23.58
N HIS A 42 14.29 -0.08 23.16
CA HIS A 42 15.24 -1.18 22.94
C HIS A 42 14.67 -2.30 22.05
N SER A 43 13.77 -1.93 21.13
CA SER A 43 13.08 -2.85 20.22
C SER A 43 13.97 -3.14 19.02
N ASN A 44 14.00 -4.40 18.59
CA ASN A 44 14.67 -4.78 17.35
C ASN A 44 13.71 -4.59 16.16
N LEU A 45 14.25 -4.73 14.93
CA LEU A 45 13.46 -4.56 13.70
C LEU A 45 12.30 -5.57 13.63
N ALA A 46 12.48 -6.79 14.11
CA ALA A 46 11.43 -7.82 14.10
C ALA A 46 10.25 -7.41 15.00
N ASP A 47 10.52 -6.87 16.19
CA ASP A 47 9.49 -6.37 17.10
C ASP A 47 8.69 -5.23 16.48
N ILE A 48 9.38 -4.32 15.78
CA ILE A 48 8.75 -3.18 15.11
C ILE A 48 7.85 -3.64 13.96
N LEU A 49 8.32 -4.60 13.16
CA LEU A 49 7.54 -5.18 12.06
C LEU A 49 6.33 -5.96 12.59
N LEU A 50 6.51 -6.77 13.63
CA LEU A 50 5.40 -7.48 14.28
C LEU A 50 4.37 -6.51 14.84
N TRP A 51 4.80 -5.43 15.48
CA TRP A 51 3.89 -4.38 15.95
C TRP A 51 3.14 -3.70 14.82
N ALA A 52 3.81 -3.39 13.71
CA ALA A 52 3.19 -2.67 12.58
C ALA A 52 2.14 -3.52 11.84
N PHE A 53 2.43 -4.80 11.64
CA PHE A 53 1.56 -5.69 10.86
C PHE A 53 0.64 -6.56 11.71
N PHE A 54 1.05 -6.90 12.93
CA PHE A 54 0.32 -7.77 13.85
C PHE A 54 0.27 -7.17 15.25
N PRO A 55 -0.36 -6.01 15.44
CA PRO A 55 -0.31 -5.29 16.72
C PRO A 55 -0.92 -6.04 17.90
N ASN A 56 -1.76 -7.04 17.65
CA ASN A 56 -2.38 -7.86 18.70
C ASN A 56 -1.69 -9.20 18.94
N ALA A 57 -0.73 -9.60 18.10
CA ALA A 57 -0.10 -10.92 18.16
C ALA A 57 0.78 -11.13 19.41
N ASN A 58 1.26 -10.05 19.99
CA ASN A 58 1.98 -10.07 21.25
C ASN A 58 1.44 -8.96 22.14
N ALA A 59 1.31 -9.23 23.44
CA ALA A 59 1.03 -8.20 24.45
C ALA A 59 2.22 -7.23 24.53
N ASN A 60 2.39 -6.44 23.49
CA ASN A 60 3.53 -5.54 23.33
C ASN A 60 3.26 -4.29 24.19
N PRO A 61 4.12 -3.99 25.18
CA PRO A 61 3.97 -2.79 26.01
C PRO A 61 4.03 -1.47 25.21
N LEU A 62 4.41 -1.54 23.91
CA LEU A 62 4.40 -0.40 23.00
C LEU A 62 2.98 0.06 22.64
N VAL A 63 1.98 -0.78 22.81
CA VAL A 63 0.58 -0.50 22.44
C VAL A 63 -0.19 -0.04 23.67
N GLY A 64 0.18 1.13 24.17
CA GLY A 64 -0.42 1.68 25.39
C GLY A 64 -1.86 2.17 25.29
N THR A 65 -2.41 2.30 24.07
CA THR A 65 -3.79 2.77 23.88
C THR A 65 -4.41 2.21 22.59
N ILE A 66 -5.69 1.85 22.68
CA ILE A 66 -6.53 1.39 21.54
C ILE A 66 -6.46 2.35 20.34
N TRP A 67 -6.36 3.65 20.59
CA TRP A 67 -6.26 4.67 19.55
C TRP A 67 -4.97 4.60 18.73
N ILE A 68 -3.83 4.36 19.38
CA ILE A 68 -2.53 4.24 18.68
C ILE A 68 -2.53 3.00 17.81
N THR A 69 -3.08 1.89 18.30
CA THR A 69 -3.22 0.64 17.53
C THR A 69 -4.13 0.83 16.32
N GLY A 70 -5.28 1.47 16.50
CA GLY A 70 -6.22 1.75 15.42
C GLY A 70 -5.61 2.66 14.34
N LEU A 71 -4.91 3.71 14.74
CA LEU A 71 -4.22 4.60 13.81
C LEU A 71 -3.10 3.87 13.05
N ALA A 72 -2.31 3.04 13.74
CA ALA A 72 -1.25 2.24 13.12
C ALA A 72 -1.84 1.28 12.07
N LYS A 73 -2.92 0.56 12.38
CA LYS A 73 -3.62 -0.32 11.43
C LYS A 73 -4.10 0.46 10.20
N LEU A 74 -4.70 1.63 10.39
CA LEU A 74 -5.15 2.47 9.28
C LEU A 74 -3.98 2.94 8.40
N MET A 75 -2.86 3.33 8.99
CA MET A 75 -1.65 3.73 8.25
C MET A 75 -1.06 2.57 7.44
N VAL A 76 -1.01 1.36 8.01
CA VAL A 76 -0.53 0.17 7.31
C VAL A 76 -1.47 -0.20 6.17
N ILE A 77 -2.79 -0.16 6.38
CA ILE A 77 -3.78 -0.41 5.32
C ILE A 77 -3.64 0.62 4.20
N ALA A 78 -3.52 1.91 4.54
CA ALA A 78 -3.32 2.96 3.55
C ALA A 78 -2.04 2.74 2.73
N PHE A 79 -0.94 2.36 3.39
CA PHE A 79 0.30 2.02 2.72
C PHE A 79 0.14 0.83 1.76
N VAL A 80 -0.48 -0.26 2.20
CA VAL A 80 -0.73 -1.45 1.37
C VAL A 80 -1.56 -1.09 0.14
N LEU A 81 -2.61 -0.29 0.29
CA LEU A 81 -3.46 0.15 -0.83
C LEU A 81 -2.70 1.03 -1.83
N VAL A 82 -1.89 1.96 -1.34
CA VAL A 82 -1.08 2.84 -2.20
C VAL A 82 -0.05 2.04 -2.98
N VAL A 83 0.69 1.14 -2.32
CA VAL A 83 1.72 0.28 -2.96
C VAL A 83 1.06 -0.65 -3.97
N SER A 84 -0.05 -1.30 -3.60
CA SER A 84 -0.78 -2.20 -4.48
C SER A 84 -1.33 -1.45 -5.70
N GLY A 85 -1.98 -0.31 -5.51
CA GLY A 85 -2.52 0.49 -6.61
C GLY A 85 -1.44 0.97 -7.58
N HIS A 86 -0.30 1.43 -7.05
CA HIS A 86 0.84 1.84 -7.86
C HIS A 86 1.43 0.66 -8.65
N GLY A 87 1.64 -0.49 -7.99
CA GLY A 87 2.18 -1.69 -8.62
C GLY A 87 1.25 -2.26 -9.68
N VAL A 88 -0.04 -2.35 -9.40
CA VAL A 88 -1.04 -2.81 -10.38
C VAL A 88 -1.05 -1.91 -11.61
N HIS A 89 -1.04 -0.59 -11.41
CA HIS A 89 -1.00 0.33 -12.56
C HIS A 89 0.25 0.11 -13.40
N GLY A 90 1.43 0.00 -12.80
CA GLY A 90 2.67 -0.27 -13.53
C GLY A 90 2.64 -1.59 -14.31
N VAL A 91 2.07 -2.66 -13.73
CA VAL A 91 1.90 -3.94 -14.42
C VAL A 91 0.90 -3.82 -15.57
N LEU A 92 -0.17 -3.06 -15.42
CA LEU A 92 -1.15 -2.84 -16.49
C LEU A 92 -0.56 -2.07 -17.68
N GLU A 93 0.32 -1.10 -17.44
CA GLU A 93 1.08 -0.39 -18.48
C GLU A 93 1.96 -1.39 -19.28
N ILE A 94 2.70 -2.26 -18.57
CA ILE A 94 3.52 -3.29 -19.21
C ILE A 94 2.66 -4.23 -20.05
N ILE A 95 1.49 -4.66 -19.56
CA ILE A 95 0.57 -5.51 -20.30
C ILE A 95 0.10 -4.83 -21.59
N ASP A 96 -0.23 -3.56 -21.51
CA ASP A 96 -0.68 -2.79 -22.66
C ASP A 96 0.41 -2.64 -23.74
N ASP A 97 1.67 -2.56 -23.34
CA ASP A 97 2.81 -2.45 -24.25
C ASP A 97 3.22 -3.82 -24.87
N PHE A 98 3.15 -4.91 -24.09
CA PHE A 98 3.63 -6.22 -24.54
C PHE A 98 2.62 -7.05 -25.32
N PHE A 99 1.32 -6.91 -25.03
CA PHE A 99 0.30 -7.74 -25.68
C PHE A 99 -0.33 -7.05 -26.88
N ALA A 100 0.02 -7.52 -28.08
CA ALA A 100 -0.51 -7.00 -29.33
C ALA A 100 -2.00 -7.32 -29.56
N THR A 101 -2.51 -8.45 -29.04
CA THR A 101 -3.89 -8.87 -29.27
C THR A 101 -4.84 -8.29 -28.22
N PRO A 102 -5.98 -7.68 -28.65
CA PRO A 102 -6.95 -7.10 -27.70
C PRO A 102 -7.54 -8.11 -26.72
N PHE A 103 -7.67 -9.37 -27.14
CA PHE A 103 -8.20 -10.47 -26.32
C PHE A 103 -7.24 -10.80 -25.18
N ALA A 104 -5.96 -11.06 -25.47
CA ALA A 104 -4.96 -11.38 -24.46
C ALA A 104 -4.80 -10.21 -23.47
N ARG A 105 -4.74 -8.97 -23.97
CA ARG A 105 -4.66 -7.77 -23.14
C ARG A 105 -5.80 -7.70 -22.13
N ARG A 106 -7.06 -7.89 -22.56
CA ARG A 106 -8.22 -7.87 -21.64
C ARG A 106 -8.16 -8.98 -20.59
N TRP A 107 -7.76 -10.18 -20.99
CA TRP A 107 -7.65 -11.32 -20.08
C TRP A 107 -6.62 -11.08 -18.98
N PHE A 108 -5.42 -10.65 -19.35
CA PHE A 108 -4.35 -10.37 -18.40
C PHE A 108 -4.69 -9.19 -17.49
N ARG A 109 -5.25 -8.10 -18.04
CA ARG A 109 -5.70 -6.95 -17.24
C ARG A 109 -6.74 -7.35 -16.20
N ASN A 110 -7.78 -8.07 -16.62
CA ASN A 110 -8.82 -8.52 -15.68
C ASN A 110 -8.25 -9.48 -14.63
N GLY A 111 -7.36 -10.39 -15.03
CA GLY A 111 -6.69 -11.31 -14.11
C GLY A 111 -5.88 -10.58 -13.02
N ILE A 112 -5.05 -9.61 -13.42
CA ILE A 112 -4.24 -8.81 -12.48
C ILE A 112 -5.12 -7.97 -11.56
N ILE A 113 -6.16 -7.31 -12.09
CA ILE A 113 -7.08 -6.51 -11.28
C ILE A 113 -7.82 -7.39 -10.26
N THR A 114 -8.34 -8.55 -10.69
CA THR A 114 -9.03 -9.49 -9.80
C THR A 114 -8.09 -10.02 -8.72
N TYR A 115 -6.87 -10.44 -9.11
CA TYR A 115 -5.86 -10.89 -8.17
C TYR A 115 -5.53 -9.82 -7.12
N ALA A 116 -5.28 -8.60 -7.57
CA ALA A 116 -4.98 -7.49 -6.68
C ALA A 116 -6.13 -7.16 -5.71
N LEU A 117 -7.38 -7.18 -6.19
CA LEU A 117 -8.55 -6.98 -5.33
C LEU A 117 -8.64 -8.06 -4.25
N VAL A 118 -8.48 -9.33 -4.61
CA VAL A 118 -8.53 -10.46 -3.64
C VAL A 118 -7.42 -10.32 -2.61
N VAL A 119 -6.18 -10.06 -3.06
CA VAL A 119 -5.03 -9.90 -2.15
C VAL A 119 -5.22 -8.71 -1.21
N ASN A 120 -5.71 -7.57 -1.71
CA ASN A 120 -5.97 -6.41 -0.86
C ASN A 120 -7.07 -6.66 0.17
N VAL A 121 -8.15 -7.34 -0.20
CA VAL A 121 -9.22 -7.72 0.75
C VAL A 121 -8.69 -8.62 1.85
N ILE A 122 -7.90 -9.63 1.47
CA ILE A 122 -7.26 -10.53 2.45
C ILE A 122 -6.29 -9.76 3.36
N ALA A 123 -5.45 -8.89 2.79
CA ALA A 123 -4.51 -8.09 3.56
C ALA A 123 -5.21 -7.17 4.56
N ILE A 124 -6.27 -6.46 4.14
CA ILE A 124 -7.07 -5.62 5.03
C ILE A 124 -7.70 -6.45 6.13
N TYR A 125 -8.28 -7.61 5.79
CA TYR A 125 -8.88 -8.51 6.78
C TYR A 125 -7.85 -8.96 7.82
N VAL A 126 -6.68 -9.42 7.38
CA VAL A 126 -5.60 -9.87 8.27
C VAL A 126 -5.12 -8.74 9.18
N ILE A 127 -4.83 -7.55 8.63
CA ILE A 127 -4.37 -6.40 9.41
C ILE A 127 -5.43 -5.95 10.41
N TRP A 128 -6.70 -5.99 10.03
CA TRP A 128 -7.78 -5.57 10.91
C TRP A 128 -8.03 -6.53 12.07
N THR A 129 -7.93 -7.84 11.80
CA THR A 129 -8.23 -8.90 12.78
C THR A 129 -7.03 -9.29 13.65
N SER A 130 -5.82 -8.98 13.21
CA SER A 130 -4.61 -9.16 14.06
C SER A 130 -4.50 -8.05 15.07
#